data_1e5efc7fb064b5b59c4e74200ebc9d87
#
_entry.id   1e5efc7fb064b5b59c4e74200ebc9d87
#
_cell.length_a   1.000
_cell.length_b   1.000
_cell.length_c   1.000
_cell.angle_alpha   90.00
_cell.angle_beta   90.00
_cell.angle_gamma   90.00
#
_symmetry.space_group_name_H-M   'P 1'
#
loop_
_entity.id
_entity.type
_entity.pdbx_description
1 polymer ?
#
loop_
_entity_poly.entity_id
_entity_poly.type
_entity_poly.pdbx_seq_one_letter_code
_entity_poly.pdbx_strand_id
1 'polypeptide(L)'
;FGKWEELNIIESLKDTVRGGHYHLKTSEIFIILEGRIEVFLENINQGKTKTVEVSEGDVFLIKPGIIHTFTILEYSRWINCLSKKNDSSNSDFHRKK
;
A
#
# COMPACT_ATOMS: atom_id res chain seq x y z
N PHE A 1 8.06 -16.20 -5.61
CA PHE A 1 7.41 -15.19 -4.81
C PHE A 1 8.42 -14.17 -4.28
N GLY A 2 9.03 -13.41 -4.97
CA GLY A 2 9.87 -12.27 -4.66
C GLY A 2 10.75 -12.37 -3.40
N LYS A 3 11.68 -11.44 -3.30
CA LYS A 3 12.56 -11.29 -2.15
C LYS A 3 12.09 -10.07 -1.37
N TRP A 4 11.81 -10.25 -0.08
CA TRP A 4 11.23 -9.22 0.77
C TRP A 4 12.19 -8.86 1.89
N GLU A 5 12.39 -7.57 2.14
CA GLU A 5 13.37 -7.08 3.10
C GLU A 5 12.74 -6.44 4.34
N GLU A 6 11.45 -6.06 4.26
CA GLU A 6 10.75 -5.47 5.39
C GLU A 6 9.33 -5.98 5.47
N LEU A 7 8.86 -6.23 6.68
CA LEU A 7 7.47 -6.62 6.95
C LEU A 7 6.92 -5.76 8.06
N ASN A 8 5.73 -5.22 7.86
CA ASN A 8 5.04 -4.39 8.85
C ASN A 8 3.66 -4.95 9.14
N ILE A 9 3.28 -4.95 10.40
CA ILE A 9 1.91 -5.27 10.83
C ILE A 9 1.23 -3.95 11.16
N ILE A 10 0.08 -3.70 10.55
CA ILE A 10 -0.61 -2.42 10.62
C ILE A 10 -2.01 -2.62 11.18
N GLU A 11 -2.39 -1.77 12.14
CA GLU A 11 -3.76 -1.65 12.59
C GLU A 11 -4.27 -0.28 12.18
N SER A 12 -5.49 -0.21 11.68
CA SER A 12 -6.07 1.04 11.21
C SER A 12 -7.52 1.16 11.64
N LEU A 13 -7.86 2.33 12.18
CA LEU A 13 -9.20 2.62 12.63
C LEU A 13 -10.11 3.02 11.49
N LYS A 14 -11.40 2.72 11.62
CA LYS A 14 -12.42 3.14 10.67
C LYS A 14 -12.34 4.64 10.40
N ASP A 15 -12.56 5.01 9.14
CA ASP A 15 -12.58 6.39 8.64
C ASP A 15 -11.22 7.08 8.59
N THR A 16 -10.13 6.35 8.85
CA THR A 16 -8.79 6.90 8.60
C THR A 16 -8.42 6.75 7.13
N VAL A 17 -7.60 7.68 6.66
CA VAL A 17 -7.04 7.65 5.30
C VAL A 17 -5.53 7.60 5.42
N ARG A 18 -4.92 6.66 4.69
CA ARG A 18 -3.47 6.47 4.68
C ARG A 18 -2.98 6.45 3.24
N GLY A 19 -1.77 6.97 3.02
CA GLY A 19 -1.14 6.86 1.72
C GLY A 19 -1.00 8.18 0.99
N GLY A 20 -1.34 8.19 -0.30
CA GLY A 20 -1.05 9.32 -1.18
C GLY A 20 0.42 9.36 -1.55
N HIS A 21 1.11 8.22 -1.48
CA HIS A 21 2.53 8.09 -1.77
C HIS A 21 2.79 6.95 -2.76
N TYR A 22 4.00 6.91 -3.27
CA TYR A 22 4.42 5.86 -4.19
C TYR A 22 5.91 5.59 -4.02
N HIS A 23 6.35 4.47 -4.59
CA HIS A 23 7.76 4.08 -4.64
C HIS A 23 8.22 4.03 -6.09
N LEU A 24 9.47 4.35 -6.34
CA LEU A 24 10.06 4.24 -7.68
C LEU A 24 10.75 2.90 -7.92
N LYS A 25 11.22 2.25 -6.86
CA LYS A 25 12.01 1.02 -6.95
C LYS A 25 11.46 -0.12 -6.10
N THR A 26 10.58 0.18 -5.16
CA THR A 26 10.07 -0.79 -4.19
C THR A 26 8.72 -1.32 -4.61
N SER A 27 8.56 -2.63 -4.59
CA SER A 27 7.27 -3.30 -4.70
C SER A 27 6.74 -3.59 -3.31
N GLU A 28 5.40 -3.55 -3.16
CA GLU A 28 4.75 -3.85 -1.89
C GLU A 28 3.71 -4.94 -2.08
N ILE A 29 3.64 -5.88 -1.14
CA ILE A 29 2.53 -6.82 -1.01
C ILE A 29 1.74 -6.44 0.23
N PHE A 30 0.42 -6.47 0.11
CA PHE A 30 -0.51 -6.26 1.21
C PHE A 30 -1.35 -7.51 1.41
N ILE A 31 -1.53 -7.88 2.66
CA ILE A 31 -2.36 -9.02 3.07
C ILE A 31 -3.36 -8.51 4.09
N ILE A 32 -4.65 -8.63 3.80
CA ILE A 32 -5.71 -8.17 4.70
C ILE A 32 -6.07 -9.30 5.65
N LEU A 33 -5.78 -9.11 6.94
CA LEU A 33 -6.07 -10.10 7.98
C LEU A 33 -7.50 -10.00 8.48
N GLU A 34 -8.01 -8.77 8.61
CA GLU A 34 -9.42 -8.52 8.93
C GLU A 34 -9.80 -7.11 8.51
N GLY A 35 -11.06 -6.87 8.31
CA GLY A 35 -11.60 -5.55 7.99
C GLY A 35 -11.89 -5.35 6.51
N ARG A 36 -12.10 -4.09 6.15
CA ARG A 36 -12.44 -3.68 4.79
C ARG A 36 -11.76 -2.35 4.47
N ILE A 37 -11.10 -2.30 3.31
CA ILE A 37 -10.31 -1.14 2.90
C ILE A 37 -10.62 -0.80 1.45
N GLU A 38 -10.86 0.47 1.17
CA GLU A 38 -10.95 0.97 -0.20
C GLU A 38 -9.55 1.42 -0.65
N VAL A 39 -9.07 0.87 -1.75
CA VAL A 39 -7.76 1.16 -2.29
C VAL A 39 -7.92 1.98 -3.57
N PHE A 40 -7.43 3.22 -3.54
CA PHE A 40 -7.37 4.08 -4.72
C PHE A 40 -5.96 4.02 -5.29
N LEU A 41 -5.86 3.68 -6.57
CA LEU A 41 -4.58 3.51 -7.25
C LEU A 41 -4.49 4.48 -8.42
N GLU A 42 -3.32 5.10 -8.59
CA GLU A 42 -3.08 6.01 -9.70
C GLU A 42 -1.68 5.74 -10.28
N ASN A 43 -1.61 5.48 -11.59
CA ASN A 43 -0.34 5.32 -12.29
C ASN A 43 0.24 6.72 -12.57
N ILE A 44 1.42 7.03 -12.03
CA ILE A 44 2.01 8.36 -12.12
C ILE A 44 2.41 8.75 -13.56
N ASN A 45 2.70 7.76 -14.42
CA ASN A 45 3.13 8.01 -15.79
C ASN A 45 1.96 8.17 -16.76
N GLN A 46 0.86 7.45 -16.51
CA GLN A 46 -0.28 7.39 -17.43
C GLN A 46 -1.50 8.17 -16.94
N GLY A 47 -1.53 8.55 -15.67
CA GLY A 47 -2.67 9.22 -15.08
C GLY A 47 -3.91 8.34 -14.93
N LYS A 48 -3.80 7.04 -15.20
CA LYS A 48 -4.92 6.11 -15.06
C LYS A 48 -5.17 5.80 -13.59
N THR A 49 -6.44 5.73 -13.22
CA THR A 49 -6.86 5.48 -11.85
C THR A 49 -7.73 4.23 -11.75
N LYS A 50 -7.73 3.62 -10.58
CA LYS A 50 -8.57 2.46 -10.28
C LYS A 50 -8.89 2.46 -8.80
N THR A 51 -10.14 2.15 -8.46
CA THR A 51 -10.57 1.98 -7.08
C THR A 51 -11.02 0.55 -6.88
N VAL A 52 -10.50 -0.11 -5.84
CA VAL A 52 -10.80 -1.50 -5.50
C VAL A 52 -11.12 -1.59 -4.03
N GLU A 53 -12.12 -2.38 -3.64
CA GLU A 53 -12.37 -2.70 -2.25
C GLU A 53 -11.74 -4.05 -1.94
N VAL A 54 -10.97 -4.12 -0.84
CA VAL A 54 -10.34 -5.36 -0.37
C VAL A 54 -10.81 -5.69 1.04
N SER A 55 -10.81 -6.97 1.39
CA SER A 55 -11.29 -7.46 2.67
C SER A 55 -10.47 -8.67 3.12
N GLU A 56 -10.87 -9.24 4.27
CA GLU A 56 -10.18 -10.38 4.87
C GLU A 56 -9.83 -11.47 3.84
N GLY A 57 -8.58 -11.88 3.83
CA GLY A 57 -8.06 -12.90 2.93
C GLY A 57 -7.51 -12.38 1.60
N ASP A 58 -7.75 -11.11 1.28
CA ASP A 58 -7.23 -10.56 0.02
C ASP A 58 -5.74 -10.27 0.12
N VAL A 59 -5.04 -10.58 -0.97
CA VAL A 59 -3.60 -10.32 -1.13
C VAL A 59 -3.41 -9.58 -2.45
N PHE A 60 -2.68 -8.48 -2.42
CA PHE A 60 -2.44 -7.73 -3.64
C PHE A 60 -1.05 -7.11 -3.67
N LEU A 61 -0.54 -6.92 -4.87
CA LEU A 61 0.78 -6.35 -5.14
C LEU A 61 0.63 -4.95 -5.70
N ILE A 62 1.39 -4.00 -5.16
CA ILE A 62 1.52 -2.67 -5.72
C ILE A 62 2.94 -2.51 -6.27
N LYS A 63 3.03 -2.30 -7.58
CA LYS A 63 4.31 -2.12 -8.28
C LYS A 63 4.83 -0.71 -8.11
N PRO A 64 6.14 -0.48 -8.32
CA PRO A 64 6.69 0.88 -8.34
C PRO A 64 5.93 1.80 -9.31
N GLY A 65 5.84 3.08 -8.98
CA GLY A 65 5.18 4.07 -9.83
C GLY A 65 3.68 4.16 -9.68
N ILE A 66 3.10 3.44 -8.72
CA ILE A 66 1.66 3.49 -8.44
C ILE A 66 1.44 4.24 -7.13
N ILE A 67 0.75 5.37 -7.21
CA ILE A 67 0.30 6.11 -6.03
C ILE A 67 -0.85 5.31 -5.43
N HIS A 68 -0.80 5.06 -4.13
CA HIS A 68 -1.84 4.30 -3.46
C HIS A 68 -2.35 5.04 -2.23
N THR A 69 -3.66 5.07 -2.09
CA THR A 69 -4.34 5.70 -0.96
C THR A 69 -5.36 4.71 -0.41
N PHE A 70 -5.32 4.50 0.88
CA PHE A 70 -6.19 3.56 1.57
C PHE A 70 -7.20 4.32 2.42
N THR A 71 -8.48 4.06 2.18
CA THR A 71 -9.56 4.55 3.05
C THR A 71 -10.08 3.37 3.85
N ILE A 72 -9.98 3.45 5.15
CA ILE A 72 -10.32 2.35 6.05
C ILE A 72 -11.83 2.38 6.31
N LEU A 73 -12.56 1.43 5.73
CA LEU A 73 -14.00 1.36 5.82
C LEU A 73 -14.50 0.74 7.12
N GLU A 74 -13.70 -0.15 7.70
CA GLU A 74 -13.92 -0.79 8.99
C GLU A 74 -12.58 -0.93 9.68
N TYR A 75 -12.56 -1.10 11.00
CA TYR A 75 -11.31 -1.43 11.69
C TYR A 75 -10.61 -2.56 10.94
N SER A 76 -9.33 -2.38 10.62
CA SER A 76 -8.60 -3.33 9.82
C SER A 76 -7.24 -3.66 10.41
N ARG A 77 -6.85 -4.93 10.24
CA ARG A 77 -5.49 -5.40 10.52
C ARG A 77 -4.93 -5.96 9.23
N TRP A 78 -3.74 -5.56 8.89
CA TRP A 78 -3.14 -5.95 7.62
C TRP A 78 -1.63 -5.98 7.71
N ILE A 79 -1.03 -6.69 6.75
CA ILE A 79 0.41 -6.86 6.65
C ILE A 79 0.87 -6.20 5.37
N ASN A 80 2.01 -5.54 5.46
CA ASN A 80 2.67 -4.93 4.32
C ASN A 80 4.09 -5.49 4.26
N CYS A 81 4.49 -6.00 3.10
CA CYS A 81 5.86 -6.46 2.84
C CYS A 81 6.47 -5.59 1.75
N LEU A 82 7.68 -5.14 1.99
CA LEU A 82 8.42 -4.28 1.07
C LEU A 82 9.59 -5.04 0.47
N SER A 83 9.78 -4.93 -0.84
CA SER A 83 10.90 -5.57 -1.53
C SER A 83 12.24 -4.94 -1.19
N LYS A 84 12.24 -3.70 -0.68
CA LYS A 84 13.42 -3.00 -0.19
C LYS A 84 13.15 -2.44 1.18
N LYS A 85 14.14 -2.56 2.08
CA LYS A 85 14.06 -1.98 3.42
C LYS A 85 13.99 -0.45 3.31
N ASN A 86 13.13 0.17 4.10
CA ASN A 86 13.04 1.61 4.19
C ASN A 86 14.31 2.15 4.87
N ASP A 87 15.08 2.94 4.16
CA ASP A 87 16.32 3.56 4.64
C ASP A 87 16.14 5.07 4.62
N SER A 88 16.23 5.71 5.77
CA SER A 88 16.02 7.15 5.88
C SER A 88 17.06 7.98 5.11
N SER A 89 18.27 7.43 4.88
CA SER A 89 19.31 8.12 4.10
C SER A 89 19.15 7.93 2.60
N ASN A 90 18.35 6.96 2.17
CA ASN A 90 18.13 6.64 0.75
C ASN A 90 16.69 6.14 0.56
N SER A 91 15.75 6.92 1.07
CA SER A 91 14.34 6.54 1.04
C SER A 91 13.75 6.55 -0.37
N ASP A 92 13.01 5.50 -0.70
CA ASP A 92 12.24 5.38 -1.94
C ASP A 92 10.76 5.74 -1.70
N PHE A 93 10.50 6.57 -0.71
CA PHE A 93 9.15 6.99 -0.34
C PHE A 93 8.88 8.38 -0.91
N HIS A 94 7.91 8.49 -1.81
CA HIS A 94 7.57 9.73 -2.52
C HIS A 94 6.11 10.07 -2.32
N ARG A 95 5.80 11.37 -2.33
CA ARG A 95 4.43 11.85 -2.21
C ARG A 95 4.02 12.60 -3.46
N LYS A 96 2.76 12.48 -3.82
CA LYS A 96 2.16 13.27 -4.88
C LYS A 96 2.09 14.73 -4.40
N LYS A 97 2.55 15.62 -5.25
CA LYS A 97 2.48 17.08 -5.01
C LYS A 97 1.21 17.65 -5.61
#